data_4c452d8d3078d0647a58a40eccab7276
#
_entry.id   4c452d8d3078d0647a58a40eccab7276
#
_cell.length_a   1.000
_cell.length_b   1.000
_cell.length_c   1.000
_cell.angle_alpha   90.00
_cell.angle_beta   90.00
_cell.angle_gamma   90.00
#
_symmetry.space_group_name_H-M   'P 1'
#
loop_
_entity.id
_entity.type
_entity.pdbx_description
1 polymer ?
#
loop_
_entity_poly.entity_id
_entity_poly.type
_entity_poly.pdbx_seq_one_letter_code
_entity_poly.pdbx_strand_id
1 'polypeptide(L)'
;MTQTTFTTNDKNILTKALKDKKNLRFHKRIQCVIFRIDGLSYRKIAELTGLSPQTASNQVQRYQEQGLAGLLTDKRGGSFRYYMTHDEEIHFLAEQFKKASQGDLLTIASLHEAYQSKIGKKSTREGFYALLKRHGWRKVIPRPEHPQKADAQAIVTSKNKILVREHVHKRLPNKRVRLLYQDEAGFGRISKPSACWAPRGMRPTVPCHHVREFRYCYGAVDAHTGEAFFIIAGACNTAWMNEFLQQLSAYYSDDYLILVMDNATWHKSQTLELPENITCTFIPPYTPEMNPIEQVWTEIRKRGFKNKAFKSLEEVILKLETVIQNLETECLRKIVHRK
;
A
#
# COMPACT_ATOMS: atom_id res chain seq x y z
N MET A 1 1.22 -46.78 -42.28
CA MET A 1 1.56 -45.33 -42.20
C MET A 1 0.25 -44.57 -42.16
N THR A 2 -0.20 -44.13 -41.02
CA THR A 2 -1.43 -43.34 -40.85
C THR A 2 -1.24 -41.99 -41.55
N GLN A 3 -2.00 -41.78 -42.63
CA GLN A 3 -2.04 -40.49 -43.31
C GLN A 3 -2.61 -39.45 -42.36
N THR A 4 -1.75 -38.51 -42.00
CA THR A 4 -2.09 -37.38 -41.14
C THR A 4 -2.90 -36.39 -41.96
N THR A 5 -4.20 -36.37 -41.85
CA THR A 5 -5.09 -35.41 -42.56
C THR A 5 -5.11 -34.09 -41.77
N PHE A 6 -4.34 -33.12 -42.23
CA PHE A 6 -4.42 -31.72 -41.78
C PHE A 6 -5.33 -30.93 -42.69
N THR A 7 -6.06 -29.98 -42.18
CA THR A 7 -6.89 -29.07 -42.97
C THR A 7 -6.11 -27.77 -43.29
N THR A 8 -6.51 -27.08 -44.36
CA THR A 8 -5.95 -25.77 -44.72
C THR A 8 -6.11 -24.76 -43.58
N ASN A 9 -7.13 -24.92 -42.77
CA ASN A 9 -7.39 -24.06 -41.59
C ASN A 9 -6.38 -24.27 -40.47
N ASP A 10 -5.82 -25.48 -40.28
CA ASP A 10 -4.82 -25.78 -39.27
C ASP A 10 -3.56 -24.93 -39.43
N LYS A 11 -3.09 -24.79 -40.68
CA LYS A 11 -1.90 -23.95 -40.96
C LYS A 11 -2.14 -22.48 -40.62
N ASN A 12 -3.34 -21.95 -40.89
CA ASN A 12 -3.72 -20.58 -40.57
C ASN A 12 -3.75 -20.32 -39.03
N ILE A 13 -4.37 -21.25 -38.28
CA ILE A 13 -4.43 -21.19 -36.81
C ILE A 13 -3.02 -21.20 -36.21
N LEU A 14 -2.16 -22.10 -36.64
CA LEU A 14 -0.80 -22.24 -36.18
C LEU A 14 0.06 -21.03 -36.53
N THR A 15 -0.08 -20.49 -37.75
CA THR A 15 0.64 -19.28 -38.16
C THR A 15 0.22 -18.05 -37.35
N LYS A 16 -1.06 -17.93 -37.04
CA LYS A 16 -1.57 -16.88 -36.15
C LYS A 16 -1.00 -17.04 -34.72
N ALA A 17 -1.00 -18.26 -34.19
CA ALA A 17 -0.47 -18.59 -32.90
C ALA A 17 1.06 -18.30 -32.81
N LEU A 18 1.81 -18.50 -33.90
CA LEU A 18 3.24 -18.22 -33.98
C LEU A 18 3.56 -16.71 -33.89
N LYS A 19 2.65 -15.84 -34.37
CA LYS A 19 2.80 -14.39 -34.33
C LYS A 19 2.50 -13.81 -32.93
N ASP A 20 1.82 -14.55 -32.07
CA ASP A 20 1.49 -14.09 -30.72
C ASP A 20 2.71 -14.17 -29.79
N LYS A 21 3.17 -13.02 -29.28
CA LYS A 21 4.31 -12.91 -28.34
C LYS A 21 4.15 -13.77 -27.08
N LYS A 22 2.94 -14.05 -26.64
CA LYS A 22 2.66 -14.93 -25.48
C LYS A 22 3.10 -16.36 -25.71
N ASN A 23 3.18 -16.80 -26.96
CA ASN A 23 3.51 -18.16 -27.35
C ASN A 23 4.99 -18.37 -27.68
N LEU A 24 5.85 -17.39 -27.44
CA LEU A 24 7.29 -17.43 -27.79
C LEU A 24 8.00 -18.70 -27.32
N ARG A 25 7.71 -19.14 -26.09
CA ARG A 25 8.28 -20.36 -25.50
C ARG A 25 7.85 -21.65 -26.18
N PHE A 26 6.78 -21.61 -26.98
CA PHE A 26 6.22 -22.75 -27.67
C PHE A 26 6.49 -22.72 -29.18
N HIS A 27 7.19 -21.73 -29.70
CA HIS A 27 7.40 -21.56 -31.16
C HIS A 27 7.94 -22.81 -31.82
N LYS A 28 8.97 -23.47 -31.27
CA LYS A 28 9.53 -24.68 -31.82
C LYS A 28 8.48 -25.82 -31.94
N ARG A 29 7.55 -25.93 -31.00
CA ARG A 29 6.47 -26.94 -31.04
C ARG A 29 5.49 -26.64 -32.15
N ILE A 30 5.11 -25.37 -32.32
CA ILE A 30 4.20 -24.91 -33.38
C ILE A 30 4.86 -25.11 -34.76
N GLN A 31 6.15 -24.72 -34.87
CA GLN A 31 6.89 -24.91 -36.12
C GLN A 31 7.00 -26.37 -36.54
N CYS A 32 7.16 -27.32 -35.62
CA CYS A 32 7.15 -28.74 -35.95
C CYS A 32 5.89 -29.16 -36.68
N VAL A 33 4.72 -28.67 -36.25
CA VAL A 33 3.45 -29.01 -36.85
C VAL A 33 3.28 -28.31 -38.21
N ILE A 34 3.63 -27.03 -38.32
CA ILE A 34 3.58 -26.30 -39.59
C ILE A 34 4.45 -26.98 -40.66
N PHE A 35 5.71 -27.30 -40.32
CA PHE A 35 6.60 -27.98 -41.24
C PHE A 35 6.11 -29.38 -41.65
N ARG A 36 5.39 -30.07 -40.75
CA ARG A 36 4.77 -31.36 -41.08
C ARG A 36 3.59 -31.21 -42.02
N ILE A 37 2.77 -30.16 -41.88
CA ILE A 37 1.71 -29.77 -42.80
C ILE A 37 2.29 -29.48 -44.21
N ASP A 38 3.47 -28.83 -44.25
CA ASP A 38 4.19 -28.53 -45.48
C ASP A 38 4.89 -29.77 -46.10
N GLY A 39 4.67 -30.95 -45.54
CA GLY A 39 5.15 -32.23 -46.11
C GLY A 39 6.57 -32.62 -45.72
N LEU A 40 7.27 -31.86 -44.83
CA LEU A 40 8.64 -32.18 -44.45
C LEU A 40 8.73 -33.48 -43.63
N SER A 41 9.80 -34.22 -43.81
CA SER A 41 10.09 -35.40 -43.00
C SER A 41 10.50 -35.00 -41.59
N TYR A 42 10.28 -35.87 -40.59
CA TYR A 42 10.67 -35.60 -39.19
C TYR A 42 12.18 -35.36 -39.03
N ARG A 43 13.05 -35.97 -39.87
CA ARG A 43 14.48 -35.70 -39.88
C ARG A 43 14.75 -34.24 -40.29
N LYS A 44 14.07 -33.75 -41.34
CA LYS A 44 14.24 -32.37 -41.80
C LYS A 44 13.67 -31.35 -40.83
N ILE A 45 12.54 -31.67 -40.18
CA ILE A 45 11.97 -30.84 -39.08
C ILE A 45 12.92 -30.75 -37.90
N ALA A 46 13.57 -31.86 -37.54
CA ALA A 46 14.58 -31.89 -36.46
C ALA A 46 15.77 -30.97 -36.75
N GLU A 47 16.30 -31.00 -37.98
CA GLU A 47 17.37 -30.09 -38.42
C GLU A 47 16.96 -28.61 -38.32
N LEU A 48 15.74 -28.26 -38.76
CA LEU A 48 15.27 -26.87 -38.77
C LEU A 48 14.90 -26.34 -37.40
N THR A 49 14.41 -27.18 -36.48
CA THR A 49 13.94 -26.77 -35.17
C THR A 49 14.97 -26.98 -34.06
N GLY A 50 16.04 -27.75 -34.31
CA GLY A 50 17.01 -28.19 -33.33
C GLY A 50 16.43 -29.16 -32.28
N LEU A 51 15.33 -29.85 -32.59
CA LEU A 51 14.72 -30.88 -31.74
C LEU A 51 15.07 -32.29 -32.30
N SER A 52 14.90 -33.34 -31.49
CA SER A 52 15.03 -34.70 -32.02
C SER A 52 13.84 -35.07 -32.94
N PRO A 53 14.02 -35.97 -33.96
CA PRO A 53 12.94 -36.43 -34.77
C PRO A 53 11.76 -37.01 -33.99
N GLN A 54 12.04 -37.73 -32.90
CA GLN A 54 11.02 -38.28 -32.01
C GLN A 54 10.23 -37.17 -31.29
N THR A 55 10.92 -36.12 -30.85
CA THR A 55 10.25 -34.96 -30.23
C THR A 55 9.36 -34.24 -31.22
N ALA A 56 9.83 -34.05 -32.45
CA ALA A 56 9.01 -33.45 -33.50
C ALA A 56 7.74 -34.27 -33.78
N SER A 57 7.86 -35.62 -33.91
CA SER A 57 6.73 -36.54 -34.05
C SER A 57 5.73 -36.43 -32.89
N ASN A 58 6.23 -36.40 -31.67
CA ASN A 58 5.41 -36.26 -30.45
C ASN A 58 4.63 -34.91 -30.43
N GLN A 59 5.20 -33.82 -30.95
CA GLN A 59 4.47 -32.54 -31.03
C GLN A 59 3.35 -32.61 -32.08
N VAL A 60 3.58 -33.25 -33.19
CA VAL A 60 2.57 -33.44 -34.24
C VAL A 60 1.42 -34.30 -33.71
N GLN A 61 1.71 -35.43 -33.05
CA GLN A 61 0.71 -36.27 -32.43
C GLN A 61 -0.11 -35.52 -31.39
N ARG A 62 0.56 -34.74 -30.52
CA ARG A 62 -0.12 -33.93 -29.49
C ARG A 62 -1.07 -32.89 -30.13
N TYR A 63 -0.68 -32.27 -31.23
CA TYR A 63 -1.57 -31.37 -31.98
C TYR A 63 -2.80 -32.11 -32.54
N GLN A 64 -2.62 -33.30 -33.05
CA GLN A 64 -3.73 -34.13 -33.58
C GLN A 64 -4.71 -34.55 -32.47
N GLU A 65 -4.22 -34.87 -31.28
CA GLU A 65 -5.03 -35.29 -30.14
C GLU A 65 -5.72 -34.15 -29.40
N GLN A 66 -5.05 -33.01 -29.27
CA GLN A 66 -5.44 -31.94 -28.36
C GLN A 66 -5.49 -30.53 -29.02
N GLY A 67 -5.27 -30.46 -30.32
CA GLY A 67 -5.24 -29.20 -31.07
C GLY A 67 -4.14 -28.25 -30.59
N LEU A 68 -4.33 -26.96 -30.85
CA LEU A 68 -3.39 -25.90 -30.44
C LEU A 68 -3.18 -25.85 -28.94
N ALA A 69 -4.20 -26.12 -28.15
CA ALA A 69 -4.10 -26.13 -26.68
C ALA A 69 -3.05 -27.13 -26.16
N GLY A 70 -2.93 -28.29 -26.81
CA GLY A 70 -1.92 -29.29 -26.50
C GLY A 70 -0.49 -28.80 -26.69
N LEU A 71 -0.23 -27.98 -27.72
CA LEU A 71 1.10 -27.40 -27.97
C LEU A 71 1.45 -26.28 -26.94
N LEU A 72 0.47 -25.51 -26.50
CA LEU A 72 0.62 -24.39 -25.61
C LEU A 72 0.65 -24.79 -24.12
N THR A 73 0.44 -26.06 -23.81
CA THR A 73 0.49 -26.58 -22.44
C THR A 73 1.92 -26.98 -22.06
N ASP A 74 2.41 -26.49 -20.94
CA ASP A 74 3.68 -26.93 -20.37
C ASP A 74 3.42 -27.84 -19.16
N LYS A 75 3.63 -29.14 -19.33
CA LYS A 75 3.53 -30.12 -18.25
C LYS A 75 4.80 -30.21 -17.39
N ARG A 76 5.85 -29.46 -17.77
CA ARG A 76 7.09 -29.40 -16.96
C ARG A 76 6.87 -28.45 -15.81
N GLY A 77 6.99 -28.89 -14.59
CA GLY A 77 6.77 -28.12 -13.38
C GLY A 77 5.51 -28.51 -12.63
N GLY A 78 5.03 -29.71 -12.82
CA GLY A 78 3.99 -30.30 -11.97
C GLY A 78 4.43 -30.33 -10.51
N SER A 79 3.50 -30.07 -9.62
CA SER A 79 3.66 -29.94 -8.17
C SER A 79 3.98 -31.27 -7.44
N PHE A 80 4.83 -32.13 -7.99
CA PHE A 80 5.21 -33.42 -7.38
C PHE A 80 5.87 -33.31 -6.02
N ARG A 81 6.16 -32.10 -5.54
CA ARG A 81 6.83 -31.84 -4.25
C ARG A 81 5.97 -31.06 -3.26
N TYR A 82 4.69 -30.85 -3.55
CA TYR A 82 3.81 -30.21 -2.58
C TYR A 82 3.34 -31.25 -1.55
N TYR A 83 3.41 -30.88 -0.28
CA TYR A 83 2.95 -31.73 0.81
C TYR A 83 1.43 -31.63 1.03
N MET A 84 0.79 -30.63 0.44
CA MET A 84 -0.64 -30.35 0.54
C MET A 84 -1.17 -29.97 -0.84
N THR A 85 -2.43 -30.25 -1.09
CA THR A 85 -3.15 -29.72 -2.26
C THR A 85 -3.34 -28.22 -2.14
N HIS A 86 -3.66 -27.56 -3.24
CA HIS A 86 -3.90 -26.10 -3.26
C HIS A 86 -5.02 -25.69 -2.29
N ASP A 87 -6.10 -26.46 -2.23
CA ASP A 87 -7.25 -26.19 -1.37
C ASP A 87 -6.90 -26.42 0.12
N GLU A 88 -6.13 -27.44 0.43
CA GLU A 88 -5.62 -27.66 1.79
C GLU A 88 -4.69 -26.52 2.25
N GLU A 89 -3.85 -25.99 1.35
CA GLU A 89 -3.01 -24.82 1.65
C GLU A 89 -3.86 -23.57 1.95
N ILE A 90 -4.90 -23.31 1.14
CA ILE A 90 -5.84 -22.20 1.37
C ILE A 90 -6.51 -22.34 2.72
N HIS A 91 -7.02 -23.52 3.03
CA HIS A 91 -7.72 -23.77 4.28
C HIS A 91 -6.79 -23.61 5.50
N PHE A 92 -5.59 -24.16 5.42
CA PHE A 92 -4.55 -24.00 6.45
C PHE A 92 -4.23 -22.52 6.69
N LEU A 93 -3.98 -21.75 5.63
CA LEU A 93 -3.64 -20.34 5.75
C LEU A 93 -4.79 -19.51 6.31
N ALA A 94 -6.04 -19.81 5.93
CA ALA A 94 -7.23 -19.17 6.48
C ALA A 94 -7.40 -19.42 7.99
N GLU A 95 -7.14 -20.65 8.43
CA GLU A 95 -7.16 -21.02 9.85
C GLU A 95 -6.10 -20.23 10.64
N GLN A 96 -4.87 -20.14 10.11
CA GLN A 96 -3.80 -19.39 10.77
C GLN A 96 -4.13 -17.87 10.80
N PHE A 97 -4.71 -17.33 9.74
CA PHE A 97 -5.12 -15.92 9.70
C PHE A 97 -6.22 -15.60 10.72
N LYS A 98 -7.15 -16.54 10.93
CA LYS A 98 -8.18 -16.40 11.96
C LYS A 98 -7.57 -16.30 13.37
N LYS A 99 -6.56 -17.11 13.69
CA LYS A 99 -5.81 -17.01 14.96
C LYS A 99 -5.11 -15.67 15.10
N ALA A 100 -4.49 -15.16 14.02
CA ALA A 100 -3.85 -13.84 14.01
C ALA A 100 -4.84 -12.71 14.30
N SER A 101 -6.06 -12.80 13.79
CA SER A 101 -7.14 -11.81 14.03
C SER A 101 -7.59 -11.78 15.49
N GLN A 102 -7.31 -12.83 16.26
CA GLN A 102 -7.61 -12.93 17.70
C GLN A 102 -6.47 -12.45 18.60
N GLY A 103 -5.40 -11.91 18.02
CA GLY A 103 -4.26 -11.33 18.75
C GLY A 103 -2.99 -12.17 18.75
N ASP A 104 -3.03 -13.38 18.20
CA ASP A 104 -1.86 -14.24 18.07
C ASP A 104 -0.97 -13.76 16.92
N LEU A 105 0.17 -13.18 17.25
CA LEU A 105 1.13 -12.72 16.24
C LEU A 105 1.72 -13.90 15.47
N LEU A 106 1.45 -13.97 14.17
CA LEU A 106 2.03 -14.98 13.29
C LEU A 106 3.47 -14.62 12.91
N THR A 107 4.42 -15.25 13.58
CA THR A 107 5.82 -15.22 13.14
C THR A 107 6.04 -16.30 12.07
N ILE A 108 7.07 -16.14 11.25
CA ILE A 108 7.43 -17.17 10.27
C ILE A 108 7.79 -18.50 10.93
N ALA A 109 8.34 -18.44 12.14
CA ALA A 109 8.68 -19.63 12.91
C ALA A 109 7.42 -20.38 13.35
N SER A 110 6.46 -19.70 13.96
CA SER A 110 5.20 -20.30 14.42
C SER A 110 4.35 -20.84 13.26
N LEU A 111 4.28 -20.10 12.14
CA LEU A 111 3.58 -20.55 10.94
C LEU A 111 4.23 -21.80 10.32
N HIS A 112 5.56 -21.84 10.25
CA HIS A 112 6.29 -22.95 9.70
C HIS A 112 6.19 -24.20 10.60
N GLU A 113 6.20 -24.03 11.92
CA GLU A 113 5.98 -25.09 12.89
C GLU A 113 4.56 -25.67 12.78
N ALA A 114 3.54 -24.81 12.71
CA ALA A 114 2.16 -25.24 12.48
C ALA A 114 2.00 -25.99 11.14
N TYR A 115 2.69 -25.52 10.08
CA TYR A 115 2.71 -26.21 8.80
C TYR A 115 3.35 -27.58 8.89
N GLN A 116 4.52 -27.72 9.53
CA GLN A 116 5.20 -29.01 9.70
C GLN A 116 4.35 -29.98 10.53
N SER A 117 3.70 -29.49 11.58
CA SER A 117 2.76 -30.28 12.37
C SER A 117 1.59 -30.80 11.53
N LYS A 118 1.05 -29.96 10.64
CA LYS A 118 -0.07 -30.34 9.75
C LYS A 118 0.32 -31.40 8.72
N ILE A 119 1.53 -31.28 8.12
CA ILE A 119 1.99 -32.23 7.10
C ILE A 119 2.67 -33.49 7.72
N GLY A 120 2.95 -33.49 9.01
CA GLY A 120 3.62 -34.59 9.70
C GLY A 120 5.08 -34.84 9.28
N LYS A 121 5.72 -33.86 8.64
CA LYS A 121 7.08 -33.97 8.07
C LYS A 121 7.86 -32.69 8.27
N LYS A 122 9.20 -32.78 8.32
CA LYS A 122 10.08 -31.64 8.28
C LYS A 122 10.08 -31.04 6.88
N SER A 123 10.01 -29.72 6.78
CA SER A 123 10.10 -28.94 5.53
C SER A 123 11.13 -27.83 5.66
N THR A 124 11.63 -27.32 4.53
CA THR A 124 12.56 -26.19 4.53
C THR A 124 11.78 -24.86 4.64
N ARG A 125 12.42 -23.85 5.22
CA ARG A 125 11.84 -22.50 5.29
C ARG A 125 11.62 -21.91 3.91
N GLU A 126 12.53 -22.16 2.98
CA GLU A 126 12.46 -21.71 1.58
C GLU A 126 11.22 -22.27 0.87
N GLY A 127 10.95 -23.57 1.06
CA GLY A 127 9.75 -24.22 0.54
C GLY A 127 8.47 -23.62 1.14
N PHE A 128 8.49 -23.31 2.43
CA PHE A 128 7.37 -22.66 3.10
C PHE A 128 7.18 -21.20 2.65
N TYR A 129 8.27 -20.44 2.45
CA TYR A 129 8.17 -19.09 1.84
C TYR A 129 7.60 -19.15 0.43
N ALA A 130 7.93 -20.15 -0.37
CA ALA A 130 7.37 -20.34 -1.70
C ALA A 130 5.84 -20.60 -1.63
N LEU A 131 5.37 -21.35 -0.63
CA LEU A 131 3.94 -21.55 -0.34
C LEU A 131 3.27 -20.21 -0.02
N LEU A 132 3.78 -19.44 0.94
CA LEU A 132 3.23 -18.16 1.33
C LEU A 132 3.15 -17.19 0.14
N LYS A 133 4.22 -17.12 -0.67
CA LYS A 133 4.28 -16.27 -1.87
C LYS A 133 3.26 -16.69 -2.94
N ARG A 134 3.05 -18.00 -3.14
CA ARG A 134 2.07 -18.56 -4.08
C ARG A 134 0.64 -18.13 -3.74
N HIS A 135 0.33 -18.03 -2.44
CA HIS A 135 -0.96 -17.55 -1.94
C HIS A 135 -1.02 -16.04 -1.66
N GLY A 136 -0.07 -15.26 -2.19
CA GLY A 136 -0.08 -13.80 -2.07
C GLY A 136 0.25 -13.25 -0.67
N TRP A 137 0.75 -14.09 0.24
CA TRP A 137 1.15 -13.65 1.57
C TRP A 137 2.45 -12.86 1.50
N ARG A 138 2.51 -11.81 2.30
CA ARG A 138 3.69 -10.94 2.43
C ARG A 138 3.96 -10.60 3.89
N LYS A 139 5.21 -10.31 4.22
CA LYS A 139 5.57 -9.78 5.53
C LYS A 139 5.02 -8.35 5.65
N VAL A 140 4.27 -8.09 6.70
CA VAL A 140 3.69 -6.79 7.02
C VAL A 140 4.03 -6.41 8.46
N ILE A 141 4.06 -5.12 8.74
CA ILE A 141 4.10 -4.60 10.10
C ILE A 141 2.64 -4.34 10.50
N PRO A 142 2.14 -4.97 11.57
CA PRO A 142 0.80 -4.71 12.07
C PRO A 142 0.64 -3.23 12.41
N ARG A 143 -0.53 -2.66 12.14
CA ARG A 143 -0.88 -1.33 12.64
C ARG A 143 -1.35 -1.48 14.09
N PRO A 144 -0.82 -0.68 15.02
CA PRO A 144 -1.39 -0.63 16.35
C PRO A 144 -2.83 -0.10 16.26
N GLU A 145 -3.74 -0.76 16.93
CA GLU A 145 -5.13 -0.35 17.04
C GLU A 145 -5.49 -0.24 18.52
N HIS A 146 -6.10 0.89 18.89
CA HIS A 146 -6.48 1.09 20.29
C HIS A 146 -7.68 0.20 20.63
N PRO A 147 -7.70 -0.48 21.80
CA PRO A 147 -8.82 -1.35 22.19
C PRO A 147 -10.18 -0.65 22.22
N GLN A 148 -10.21 0.64 22.48
CA GLN A 148 -11.42 1.48 22.52
C GLN A 148 -11.65 2.25 21.21
N LYS A 149 -11.08 1.81 20.10
CA LYS A 149 -11.35 2.41 18.79
C LYS A 149 -12.84 2.34 18.47
N ALA A 150 -13.35 3.42 17.88
CA ALA A 150 -14.74 3.48 17.45
C ALA A 150 -15.05 2.38 16.41
N ASP A 151 -16.22 1.81 16.49
CA ASP A 151 -16.69 0.80 15.55
C ASP A 151 -16.94 1.39 14.14
N ALA A 152 -17.11 0.52 13.16
CA ALA A 152 -17.31 0.92 11.77
C ALA A 152 -18.57 1.79 11.59
N GLN A 153 -19.63 1.54 12.37
CA GLN A 153 -20.87 2.30 12.30
C GLN A 153 -20.69 3.72 12.83
N ALA A 154 -19.96 3.90 13.94
CA ALA A 154 -19.64 5.22 14.49
C ALA A 154 -18.77 6.03 13.51
N ILE A 155 -17.82 5.39 12.83
CA ILE A 155 -16.99 6.01 11.79
C ILE A 155 -17.86 6.51 10.61
N VAL A 156 -18.77 5.68 10.10
CA VAL A 156 -19.69 6.06 9.02
C VAL A 156 -20.60 7.20 9.45
N THR A 157 -21.16 7.11 10.65
CA THR A 157 -22.03 8.15 11.21
C THR A 157 -21.29 9.48 11.34
N SER A 158 -20.04 9.47 11.80
CA SER A 158 -19.21 10.67 11.90
C SER A 158 -18.91 11.29 10.53
N LYS A 159 -18.52 10.47 9.53
CA LYS A 159 -18.34 10.95 8.16
C LYS A 159 -19.59 11.63 7.61
N ASN A 160 -20.74 11.02 7.81
CA ASN A 160 -22.03 11.60 7.38
C ASN A 160 -22.33 12.92 8.10
N LYS A 161 -22.05 13.04 9.40
CA LYS A 161 -22.20 14.31 10.15
C LYS A 161 -21.32 15.42 9.57
N ILE A 162 -20.05 15.12 9.23
CA ILE A 162 -19.14 16.08 8.62
C ILE A 162 -19.70 16.56 7.28
N LEU A 163 -20.11 15.65 6.40
CA LEU A 163 -20.68 15.96 5.09
C LEU A 163 -21.98 16.78 5.19
N VAL A 164 -22.88 16.41 6.12
CA VAL A 164 -24.12 17.17 6.36
C VAL A 164 -23.81 18.59 6.83
N ARG A 165 -22.85 18.74 7.76
CA ARG A 165 -22.43 20.05 8.27
C ARG A 165 -21.87 20.92 7.14
N GLU A 166 -20.99 20.38 6.32
CA GLU A 166 -20.46 21.07 5.15
C GLU A 166 -21.60 21.49 4.19
N HIS A 167 -22.54 20.59 3.91
CA HIS A 167 -23.66 20.88 3.02
C HIS A 167 -24.59 21.97 3.56
N VAL A 168 -24.89 21.96 4.86
CA VAL A 168 -25.73 22.99 5.50
C VAL A 168 -25.07 24.35 5.43
N HIS A 169 -23.78 24.43 5.77
CA HIS A 169 -23.06 25.72 5.77
C HIS A 169 -22.80 26.27 4.37
N LYS A 170 -22.65 25.42 3.34
CA LYS A 170 -22.59 25.86 1.94
C LYS A 170 -23.83 26.63 1.46
N ARG A 171 -24.93 26.57 2.23
CA ARG A 171 -26.15 27.34 1.94
C ARG A 171 -26.17 28.72 2.60
N LEU A 172 -25.14 29.06 3.41
CA LEU A 172 -25.02 30.40 3.98
C LEU A 172 -24.76 31.40 2.85
N PRO A 173 -25.58 32.44 2.69
CA PRO A 173 -25.36 33.43 1.67
C PRO A 173 -24.06 34.21 1.96
N ASN A 174 -23.27 34.45 0.91
CA ASN A 174 -22.12 35.34 0.90
C ASN A 174 -20.80 34.90 1.55
N LYS A 175 -20.64 33.65 1.98
CA LYS A 175 -19.33 33.15 2.47
C LYS A 175 -18.96 31.83 1.80
N ARG A 176 -17.71 31.71 1.38
CA ARG A 176 -17.14 30.42 0.95
C ARG A 176 -16.96 29.54 2.17
N VAL A 177 -17.46 28.30 2.11
CA VAL A 177 -17.29 27.33 3.19
C VAL A 177 -16.10 26.43 2.90
N ARG A 178 -15.18 26.32 3.88
CA ARG A 178 -14.03 25.43 3.82
C ARG A 178 -14.14 24.32 4.83
N LEU A 179 -13.76 23.11 4.43
CA LEU A 179 -13.63 21.96 5.31
C LEU A 179 -12.15 21.72 5.60
N LEU A 180 -11.73 22.03 6.80
CA LEU A 180 -10.33 21.93 7.23
C LEU A 180 -10.17 20.77 8.22
N TYR A 181 -9.15 19.96 8.02
CA TYR A 181 -8.71 18.95 8.99
C TYR A 181 -7.56 19.50 9.81
N GLN A 182 -7.72 19.53 11.12
CA GLN A 182 -6.77 20.09 12.08
C GLN A 182 -6.17 18.99 12.97
N ASP A 183 -4.91 19.18 13.37
CA ASP A 183 -4.20 18.35 14.33
C ASP A 183 -2.91 19.04 14.80
N GLU A 184 -2.25 18.48 15.83
CA GLU A 184 -0.95 18.91 16.33
C GLU A 184 0.08 17.79 16.22
N ALA A 185 1.30 18.17 15.86
CA ALA A 185 2.41 17.24 15.78
C ALA A 185 3.66 17.75 16.49
N GLY A 186 4.23 16.91 17.36
CA GLY A 186 5.52 17.20 17.99
C GLY A 186 6.69 16.87 17.07
N PHE A 187 7.65 17.81 16.98
CA PHE A 187 8.93 17.67 16.29
C PHE A 187 10.06 17.88 17.27
N GLY A 188 10.84 16.83 17.51
CA GLY A 188 11.89 16.82 18.49
C GLY A 188 13.28 16.97 17.90
N ARG A 189 14.26 17.20 18.77
CA ARG A 189 15.68 17.26 18.41
C ARG A 189 16.23 15.91 17.94
N ILE A 190 15.54 14.81 18.23
CA ILE A 190 15.91 13.45 17.82
C ILE A 190 14.81 12.85 16.96
N SER A 191 15.18 12.32 15.82
CA SER A 191 14.26 11.53 14.98
C SER A 191 14.48 10.03 15.16
N LYS A 192 13.43 9.24 14.94
CA LYS A 192 13.55 7.78 14.89
C LYS A 192 14.37 7.37 13.67
N PRO A 193 15.35 6.45 13.80
CA PRO A 193 16.06 5.91 12.68
C PRO A 193 15.11 5.28 11.65
N SER A 194 15.36 5.54 10.39
CA SER A 194 14.59 4.99 9.28
C SER A 194 15.50 4.35 8.24
N ALA A 195 14.93 3.45 7.44
CA ALA A 195 15.68 2.76 6.40
C ALA A 195 16.37 3.74 5.44
N CYS A 196 17.62 3.43 5.09
CA CYS A 196 18.43 4.13 4.10
C CYS A 196 19.17 3.12 3.21
N TRP A 197 19.66 3.59 2.09
CA TRP A 197 20.52 2.78 1.22
C TRP A 197 21.95 2.79 1.71
N ALA A 198 22.60 1.61 1.71
CA ALA A 198 24.00 1.45 2.01
C ALA A 198 24.58 0.28 1.22
N PRO A 199 25.90 0.23 0.96
CA PRO A 199 26.55 -0.93 0.38
C PRO A 199 26.35 -2.18 1.22
N ARG A 200 26.33 -3.34 0.58
CA ARG A 200 26.21 -4.63 1.28
C ARG A 200 27.32 -4.81 2.32
N GLY A 201 26.95 -5.19 3.53
CA GLY A 201 27.88 -5.36 4.64
C GLY A 201 28.19 -4.10 5.44
N MET A 202 27.71 -2.92 4.99
CA MET A 202 27.87 -1.66 5.72
C MET A 202 26.56 -1.26 6.42
N ARG A 203 26.66 -0.79 7.66
CA ARG A 203 25.55 -0.23 8.43
C ARG A 203 25.89 1.21 8.81
N PRO A 204 25.25 2.21 8.16
CA PRO A 204 25.48 3.60 8.49
C PRO A 204 25.12 3.92 9.94
N THR A 205 25.86 4.85 10.55
CA THR A 205 25.56 5.41 11.86
C THR A 205 24.84 6.75 11.70
N VAL A 206 23.93 7.04 12.60
CA VAL A 206 23.18 8.31 12.64
C VAL A 206 23.51 9.02 13.94
N PRO A 207 23.75 10.33 13.93
CA PRO A 207 23.91 11.10 15.16
C PRO A 207 22.72 10.88 16.11
N CYS A 208 23.01 10.65 17.37
CA CYS A 208 21.98 10.48 18.39
C CYS A 208 22.44 11.18 19.68
N HIS A 209 21.48 11.76 20.38
CA HIS A 209 21.65 12.28 21.75
C HIS A 209 20.37 11.99 22.56
N HIS A 210 20.40 12.21 23.87
CA HIS A 210 19.26 11.87 24.74
C HIS A 210 18.40 13.08 25.14
N VAL A 211 18.60 14.23 24.51
CA VAL A 211 17.84 15.45 24.83
C VAL A 211 16.44 15.37 24.20
N ARG A 212 15.43 15.32 25.05
CA ARG A 212 14.01 15.20 24.67
C ARG A 212 13.31 16.55 24.72
N GLU A 213 13.66 17.43 23.81
CA GLU A 213 13.02 18.73 23.63
C GLU A 213 12.22 18.74 22.33
N PHE A 214 11.07 19.40 22.33
CA PHE A 214 10.14 19.42 21.22
C PHE A 214 9.64 20.83 20.93
N ARG A 215 9.25 21.06 19.68
CA ARG A 215 8.32 22.10 19.24
C ARG A 215 7.10 21.43 18.65
N TYR A 216 5.98 22.08 18.78
CA TYR A 216 4.71 21.58 18.28
C TYR A 216 4.31 22.38 17.05
N CYS A 217 3.80 21.71 16.04
CA CYS A 217 3.23 22.32 14.86
C CYS A 217 1.72 22.09 14.91
N TYR A 218 0.96 23.17 15.02
CA TYR A 218 -0.47 23.14 14.77
C TYR A 218 -0.70 23.34 13.30
N GLY A 219 -1.58 22.55 12.71
CA GLY A 219 -1.88 22.65 11.28
C GLY A 219 -3.34 22.43 10.98
N ALA A 220 -3.80 23.09 9.93
CA ALA A 220 -5.08 22.81 9.30
C ALA A 220 -4.89 22.71 7.79
N VAL A 221 -5.51 21.70 7.16
CA VAL A 221 -5.44 21.49 5.71
C VAL A 221 -6.84 21.38 5.12
N ASP A 222 -7.08 22.14 4.04
CA ASP A 222 -8.35 22.11 3.32
C ASP A 222 -8.49 20.79 2.55
N ALA A 223 -9.59 20.10 2.81
CA ALA A 223 -9.86 18.78 2.25
C ALA A 223 -10.03 18.79 0.72
N HIS A 224 -10.41 19.92 0.14
CA HIS A 224 -10.71 20.03 -1.29
C HIS A 224 -9.59 20.65 -2.09
N THR A 225 -8.96 21.71 -1.55
CA THR A 225 -7.95 22.47 -2.26
C THR A 225 -6.52 22.03 -1.93
N GLY A 226 -6.29 21.49 -0.75
CA GLY A 226 -4.96 21.22 -0.20
C GLY A 226 -4.25 22.47 0.31
N GLU A 227 -4.90 23.62 0.34
CA GLU A 227 -4.38 24.80 1.05
C GLU A 227 -4.24 24.47 2.53
N ALA A 228 -3.20 24.99 3.16
CA ALA A 228 -2.91 24.67 4.55
C ALA A 228 -2.41 25.89 5.31
N PHE A 229 -2.68 25.89 6.61
CA PHE A 229 -2.21 26.89 7.54
C PHE A 229 -1.48 26.20 8.70
N PHE A 230 -0.31 26.73 9.07
CA PHE A 230 0.52 26.16 10.14
C PHE A 230 1.05 27.24 11.06
N ILE A 231 1.12 26.92 12.37
CA ILE A 231 1.91 27.68 13.35
C ILE A 231 2.86 26.75 14.10
N ILE A 232 3.99 27.27 14.57
CA ILE A 232 4.95 26.56 15.40
C ILE A 232 4.83 27.10 16.83
N ALA A 233 4.55 26.19 17.77
CA ALA A 233 4.24 26.51 19.16
C ALA A 233 5.23 25.86 20.14
N GLY A 234 5.32 26.44 21.33
CA GLY A 234 6.14 25.90 22.42
C GLY A 234 5.51 24.72 23.16
N ALA A 235 4.19 24.60 23.13
CA ALA A 235 3.45 23.59 23.86
C ALA A 235 2.15 23.20 23.15
N CYS A 236 1.56 22.05 23.53
CA CYS A 236 0.24 21.61 23.16
C CYS A 236 -0.72 21.89 24.33
N ASN A 237 -1.47 22.99 24.25
CA ASN A 237 -2.43 23.38 25.29
C ASN A 237 -3.51 24.32 24.71
N THR A 238 -4.54 24.64 25.53
CA THR A 238 -5.65 25.50 25.12
C THR A 238 -5.21 26.92 24.74
N ALA A 239 -4.20 27.49 25.40
CA ALA A 239 -3.72 28.84 25.08
C ALA A 239 -3.15 28.91 23.64
N TRP A 240 -2.32 27.95 23.27
CA TRP A 240 -1.80 27.84 21.90
C TRP A 240 -2.88 27.47 20.88
N MET A 241 -3.89 26.71 21.30
CA MET A 241 -5.03 26.42 20.44
C MET A 241 -5.87 27.67 20.16
N ASN A 242 -6.12 28.52 21.17
CA ASN A 242 -6.79 29.81 20.98
C ASN A 242 -6.01 30.69 20.01
N GLU A 243 -4.70 30.81 20.20
CA GLU A 243 -3.83 31.58 19.29
C GLU A 243 -3.91 31.04 17.85
N PHE A 244 -3.85 29.73 17.71
CA PHE A 244 -4.02 29.08 16.38
C PHE A 244 -5.37 29.41 15.74
N LEU A 245 -6.45 29.32 16.50
CA LEU A 245 -7.81 29.59 15.99
C LEU A 245 -7.97 31.07 15.59
N GLN A 246 -7.44 31.99 16.36
CA GLN A 246 -7.49 33.42 16.04
C GLN A 246 -6.70 33.73 14.75
N GLN A 247 -5.46 33.21 14.64
CA GLN A 247 -4.67 33.40 13.42
C GLN A 247 -5.29 32.73 12.21
N LEU A 248 -5.84 31.51 12.36
CA LEU A 248 -6.55 30.80 11.30
C LEU A 248 -7.78 31.58 10.82
N SER A 249 -8.56 32.13 11.77
CA SER A 249 -9.72 32.96 11.49
C SER A 249 -9.36 34.24 10.72
N ALA A 250 -8.27 34.89 11.13
CA ALA A 250 -7.78 36.10 10.44
C ALA A 250 -7.24 35.80 9.05
N TYR A 251 -6.54 34.68 8.88
CA TYR A 251 -6.01 34.23 7.57
C TYR A 251 -7.12 33.92 6.55
N TYR A 252 -8.24 33.40 6.99
CA TYR A 252 -9.42 33.07 6.19
C TYR A 252 -10.64 33.96 6.57
N SER A 253 -10.41 35.27 6.69
CA SER A 253 -11.43 36.24 7.17
C SER A 253 -12.74 36.23 6.38
N ASP A 254 -12.64 35.99 5.07
CA ASP A 254 -13.78 36.00 4.16
C ASP A 254 -14.50 34.65 4.06
N ASP A 255 -13.90 33.61 4.63
CA ASP A 255 -14.41 32.24 4.55
C ASP A 255 -15.08 31.81 5.87
N TYR A 256 -15.96 30.83 5.78
CA TYR A 256 -16.50 30.11 6.94
C TYR A 256 -15.83 28.75 7.05
N LEU A 257 -15.23 28.46 8.21
CA LEU A 257 -14.38 27.31 8.42
C LEU A 257 -15.13 26.24 9.24
N ILE A 258 -15.20 25.03 8.69
CA ILE A 258 -15.59 23.82 9.42
C ILE A 258 -14.31 23.09 9.78
N LEU A 259 -13.93 23.13 11.03
CA LEU A 259 -12.70 22.55 11.55
C LEU A 259 -12.97 21.15 12.10
N VAL A 260 -12.42 20.14 11.47
CA VAL A 260 -12.50 18.73 11.89
C VAL A 260 -11.30 18.40 12.74
N MET A 261 -11.50 18.05 13.98
CA MET A 261 -10.45 17.80 14.98
C MET A 261 -10.64 16.45 15.68
N ASP A 262 -9.62 15.99 16.37
CA ASP A 262 -9.75 14.88 17.30
C ASP A 262 -10.46 15.29 18.60
N ASN A 263 -10.61 14.33 19.53
CA ASN A 263 -11.29 14.53 20.80
C ASN A 263 -10.32 14.87 21.94
N ALA A 264 -9.19 15.52 21.68
CA ALA A 264 -8.26 15.94 22.73
C ALA A 264 -8.95 16.82 23.80
N THR A 265 -8.51 16.72 25.05
CA THR A 265 -9.15 17.41 26.19
C THR A 265 -9.12 18.92 26.06
N TRP A 266 -8.06 19.49 25.50
CA TRP A 266 -7.91 20.93 25.27
C TRP A 266 -8.82 21.47 24.16
N HIS A 267 -9.28 20.62 23.23
CA HIS A 267 -10.26 20.97 22.20
C HIS A 267 -11.69 21.11 22.75
N LYS A 268 -11.92 20.63 23.99
CA LYS A 268 -13.21 20.69 24.68
C LYS A 268 -13.15 21.53 25.95
N SER A 269 -12.08 22.26 26.15
CA SER A 269 -11.91 23.16 27.30
C SER A 269 -12.98 24.25 27.31
N GLN A 270 -13.48 24.59 28.49
CA GLN A 270 -14.40 25.73 28.66
C GLN A 270 -13.73 27.09 28.35
N THR A 271 -12.39 27.11 28.30
CA THR A 271 -11.59 28.31 27.97
C THR A 271 -11.21 28.35 26.49
N LEU A 272 -11.77 27.45 25.67
CA LEU A 272 -11.55 27.48 24.23
C LEU A 272 -12.40 28.62 23.60
N GLU A 273 -11.74 29.55 22.96
CA GLU A 273 -12.36 30.71 22.32
C GLU A 273 -12.53 30.42 20.81
N LEU A 274 -13.78 30.26 20.37
CA LEU A 274 -14.08 30.00 18.98
C LEU A 274 -14.41 31.30 18.25
N PRO A 275 -13.65 31.69 17.21
CA PRO A 275 -14.00 32.81 16.34
C PRO A 275 -15.34 32.60 15.62
N GLU A 276 -16.05 33.67 15.29
CA GLU A 276 -17.40 33.63 14.70
C GLU A 276 -17.46 32.89 13.34
N ASN A 277 -16.36 32.91 12.57
CA ASN A 277 -16.27 32.24 11.29
C ASN A 277 -15.78 30.78 11.40
N ILE A 278 -15.61 30.23 12.61
CA ILE A 278 -15.14 28.85 12.81
C ILE A 278 -16.20 28.02 13.54
N THR A 279 -16.48 26.86 13.02
CA THR A 279 -17.23 25.82 13.75
C THR A 279 -16.41 24.53 13.83
N CYS A 280 -16.43 23.89 15.00
CA CYS A 280 -15.70 22.65 15.23
C CYS A 280 -16.60 21.42 15.09
N THR A 281 -16.03 20.35 14.55
CA THR A 281 -16.63 19.02 14.56
C THR A 281 -15.56 18.00 14.90
N PHE A 282 -15.94 16.92 15.57
CA PHE A 282 -14.98 15.97 16.10
C PHE A 282 -15.10 14.62 15.41
N ILE A 283 -13.93 14.02 15.10
CA ILE A 283 -13.86 12.63 14.68
C ILE A 283 -14.02 11.71 15.89
N PRO A 284 -14.43 10.43 15.69
CA PRO A 284 -14.54 9.47 16.79
C PRO A 284 -13.19 9.26 17.48
N PRO A 285 -13.18 8.90 18.77
CA PRO A 285 -11.95 8.62 19.49
C PRO A 285 -11.14 7.51 18.84
N TYR A 286 -9.81 7.63 18.91
CA TYR A 286 -8.86 6.63 18.44
C TYR A 286 -9.00 6.24 16.97
N THR A 287 -9.38 7.19 16.11
CA THR A 287 -9.50 6.99 14.66
C THR A 287 -8.60 7.95 13.87
N PRO A 288 -7.27 7.93 14.05
CA PRO A 288 -6.36 8.84 13.36
C PRO A 288 -6.43 8.69 11.83
N GLU A 289 -6.84 7.52 11.33
CA GLU A 289 -7.05 7.30 9.90
C GLU A 289 -8.17 8.15 9.29
N MET A 290 -9.02 8.74 10.10
CA MET A 290 -10.05 9.69 9.65
C MET A 290 -9.51 11.12 9.50
N ASN A 291 -8.31 11.41 10.02
CA ASN A 291 -7.69 12.72 9.92
C ASN A 291 -6.57 12.71 8.86
N PRO A 292 -6.81 13.23 7.65
CA PRO A 292 -5.80 13.18 6.58
C PRO A 292 -4.55 14.03 6.88
N ILE A 293 -4.58 14.97 7.80
CA ILE A 293 -3.40 15.76 8.21
C ILE A 293 -2.29 14.90 8.81
N GLU A 294 -2.62 13.74 9.36
CA GLU A 294 -1.63 12.76 9.83
C GLU A 294 -0.65 12.34 8.72
N GLN A 295 -1.13 12.30 7.48
CA GLN A 295 -0.29 12.05 6.32
C GLN A 295 0.62 13.23 5.99
N VAL A 296 0.18 14.46 6.28
CA VAL A 296 0.99 15.67 6.14
C VAL A 296 2.14 15.63 7.13
N TRP A 297 1.90 15.26 8.39
CA TRP A 297 2.96 15.06 9.39
C TRP A 297 3.97 14.01 8.95
N THR A 298 3.50 12.94 8.35
CA THR A 298 4.36 11.88 7.81
C THR A 298 5.26 12.42 6.69
N GLU A 299 4.73 13.25 5.79
CA GLU A 299 5.50 13.86 4.70
C GLU A 299 6.51 14.90 5.21
N ILE A 300 6.13 15.72 6.19
CA ILE A 300 7.05 16.69 6.84
C ILE A 300 8.22 15.93 7.49
N ARG A 301 7.93 14.88 8.27
CA ARG A 301 8.97 14.05 8.90
C ARG A 301 9.87 13.42 7.87
N LYS A 302 9.33 12.95 6.76
CA LYS A 302 10.08 12.33 5.66
C LYS A 302 11.03 13.33 4.99
N ARG A 303 10.61 14.57 4.76
CA ARG A 303 11.42 15.59 4.07
C ARG A 303 12.50 16.21 4.97
N GLY A 304 12.21 16.39 6.26
CA GLY A 304 13.08 17.18 7.15
C GLY A 304 13.73 16.45 8.31
N PHE A 305 13.13 15.36 8.79
CA PHE A 305 13.43 14.81 10.11
C PHE A 305 13.94 13.36 10.14
N LYS A 306 14.08 12.70 8.98
CA LYS A 306 14.62 11.34 8.93
C LYS A 306 16.10 11.30 9.23
N ASN A 307 16.52 10.37 10.11
CA ASN A 307 17.92 10.08 10.40
C ASN A 307 18.73 11.33 10.80
N LYS A 308 18.13 12.27 11.52
CA LYS A 308 18.76 13.52 11.95
C LYS A 308 18.67 13.70 13.45
N ALA A 309 19.70 14.32 14.02
CA ALA A 309 19.71 14.91 15.34
C ALA A 309 20.03 16.39 15.20
N PHE A 310 19.29 17.24 15.90
CA PHE A 310 19.42 18.70 15.87
C PHE A 310 20.14 19.17 17.12
N LYS A 311 21.06 20.13 16.98
CA LYS A 311 21.86 20.66 18.08
C LYS A 311 21.03 21.51 19.03
N SER A 312 19.98 22.17 18.53
CA SER A 312 19.11 23.04 19.33
C SER A 312 17.66 22.99 18.85
N LEU A 313 16.75 23.59 19.60
CA LEU A 313 15.35 23.76 19.20
C LEU A 313 15.19 24.77 18.06
N GLU A 314 16.07 25.74 17.95
CA GLU A 314 16.10 26.72 16.85
C GLU A 314 16.35 26.01 15.51
N GLU A 315 17.28 25.03 15.48
CA GLU A 315 17.50 24.20 14.29
C GLU A 315 16.25 23.37 13.91
N VAL A 316 15.49 22.91 14.91
CA VAL A 316 14.20 22.21 14.67
C VAL A 316 13.19 23.16 14.06
N ILE A 317 13.05 24.38 14.60
CA ILE A 317 12.13 25.42 14.10
C ILE A 317 12.49 25.76 12.66
N LEU A 318 13.73 26.17 12.40
CA LEU A 318 14.20 26.55 11.05
C LEU A 318 13.98 25.42 10.03
N LYS A 319 14.22 24.17 10.48
CA LYS A 319 13.99 23.01 9.60
C LYS A 319 12.51 22.78 9.32
N LEU A 320 11.67 22.98 10.32
CA LEU A 320 10.22 22.81 10.19
C LEU A 320 9.65 23.90 9.26
N GLU A 321 10.03 25.15 9.47
CA GLU A 321 9.68 26.29 8.59
C GLU A 321 10.09 26.04 7.14
N THR A 322 11.37 25.66 6.93
CA THR A 322 11.87 25.35 5.59
C THR A 322 11.06 24.25 4.90
N VAL A 323 10.69 23.20 5.64
CA VAL A 323 9.93 22.08 5.07
C VAL A 323 8.50 22.51 4.75
N ILE A 324 7.85 23.27 5.64
CA ILE A 324 6.48 23.77 5.45
C ILE A 324 6.41 24.70 4.26
N GLN A 325 7.32 25.68 4.13
CA GLN A 325 7.38 26.61 3.00
C GLN A 325 7.58 25.90 1.65
N ASN A 326 8.23 24.73 1.65
CA ASN A 326 8.44 23.92 0.44
C ASN A 326 7.35 22.83 0.23
N LEU A 327 6.24 22.87 0.98
CA LEU A 327 5.09 22.01 0.77
C LEU A 327 4.14 22.67 -0.25
N GLU A 328 4.23 22.23 -1.49
CA GLU A 328 3.33 22.68 -2.54
C GLU A 328 1.88 22.26 -2.26
N THR A 329 0.92 23.14 -2.49
CA THR A 329 -0.52 22.90 -2.35
C THR A 329 -0.97 21.66 -3.13
N GLU A 330 -0.46 21.46 -4.34
CA GLU A 330 -0.77 20.27 -5.16
C GLU A 330 -0.28 18.97 -4.50
N CYS A 331 0.85 19.00 -3.80
CA CYS A 331 1.35 17.88 -3.03
C CYS A 331 0.42 17.57 -1.83
N LEU A 332 0.02 18.60 -1.10
CA LEU A 332 -0.92 18.49 0.02
C LEU A 332 -2.28 17.97 -0.45
N ARG A 333 -2.81 18.49 -1.55
CA ARG A 333 -4.04 18.02 -2.16
C ARG A 333 -4.00 16.52 -2.46
N LYS A 334 -2.91 16.02 -3.05
CA LYS A 334 -2.71 14.60 -3.30
C LYS A 334 -2.62 13.76 -2.02
N ILE A 335 -2.08 14.32 -0.95
CA ILE A 335 -1.97 13.65 0.35
C ILE A 335 -3.34 13.49 0.99
N VAL A 336 -4.13 14.57 1.08
CA VAL A 336 -5.44 14.55 1.75
C VAL A 336 -6.49 13.74 0.98
N HIS A 337 -6.34 13.57 -0.34
CA HIS A 337 -7.21 12.73 -1.18
C HIS A 337 -6.78 11.26 -1.24
N ARG A 338 -5.69 10.87 -0.60
CA ARG A 338 -5.30 9.44 -0.53
C ARG A 338 -6.30 8.68 0.34
N LYS A 339 -6.93 7.67 -0.29
CA LYS A 339 -7.79 6.68 0.39
C LYS A 339 -6.97 5.72 1.25
#